data_6faa41061657cf44c24825c6b907db09
#
_entry.id   6faa41061657cf44c24825c6b907db09
#
_cell.length_a   1.000
_cell.length_b   1.000
_cell.length_c   1.000
_cell.angle_alpha   90.00
_cell.angle_beta   90.00
_cell.angle_gamma   90.00
#
_symmetry.space_group_name_H-M   'P 1'
#
loop_
_entity.id
_entity.type
_entity.pdbx_description
1 polymer ?
#
loop_
_entity_poly.entity_id
_entity_poly.type
_entity_poly.pdbx_seq_one_letter_code
_entity_poly.pdbx_strand_id
1 'polypeptide(L)'
;MFFYHLYYPRFNQLNFPFEAKYEKLTQQFIRLFENHLDHSIQETLKTKINFFLSISLKRINMKNYLTSNARIERTRYTFNHEHPLFQMVYEFLEKEYRLLKREALISESESIVAFLVGESGVRRTEYSPLEDIVEVQDNLTPLFVHEFEDQFKNKVEKAQHDLLIQELSVLHFKLYYFKKVQPVFGDLLNMEFLEETYADAFKFCVEFIGRLPDKKEYKLLTSNENFVFHQYLFLIVQIFPSKFFMETIYVCLDFSLGNYYTNIIETNLKSFNFFNIEVTSYVHEKTDLFISDYIYKNIKLPSLVWNMPPTAKDWANVGEFLVRIKNEKAEKVIK
;
A
#
# COMPACT_ATOMS: atom_id res chain seq x y z
N MET A 1 -6.61 5.98 21.09
CA MET A 1 -6.78 4.96 20.02
C MET A 1 -7.95 4.00 20.27
N PHE A 2 -8.18 3.43 21.45
CA PHE A 2 -9.31 2.51 21.70
C PHE A 2 -10.66 3.08 21.22
N PHE A 3 -11.02 4.29 21.66
CA PHE A 3 -12.27 4.93 21.24
C PHE A 3 -12.30 5.25 19.75
N TYR A 4 -11.18 5.63 19.15
CA TYR A 4 -11.08 5.85 17.71
C TYR A 4 -11.44 4.57 16.94
N HIS A 5 -10.84 3.44 17.29
CA HIS A 5 -11.14 2.16 16.64
C HIS A 5 -12.54 1.63 16.92
N LEU A 6 -13.12 2.00 18.05
CA LEU A 6 -14.48 1.60 18.39
C LEU A 6 -15.55 2.36 17.57
N TYR A 7 -15.34 3.66 17.35
CA TYR A 7 -16.34 4.52 16.74
C TYR A 7 -16.18 4.68 15.22
N TYR A 8 -14.94 4.76 14.73
CA TYR A 8 -14.69 5.00 13.32
C TYR A 8 -15.34 3.98 12.37
N PRO A 9 -15.27 2.67 12.62
CA PRO A 9 -15.89 1.67 11.74
C PRO A 9 -17.42 1.73 11.70
N ARG A 10 -18.02 2.34 12.72
CA ARG A 10 -19.49 2.45 12.88
C ARG A 10 -20.02 3.83 12.54
N PHE A 11 -19.18 4.69 11.97
CA PHE A 11 -19.54 6.09 11.73
C PHE A 11 -20.80 6.25 10.88
N ASN A 12 -20.97 5.45 9.84
CA ASN A 12 -22.16 5.49 8.98
C ASN A 12 -23.45 5.02 9.69
N GLN A 13 -23.33 4.43 10.89
CA GLN A 13 -24.44 3.89 11.66
C GLN A 13 -24.78 4.73 12.91
N LEU A 14 -23.91 5.64 13.28
CA LEU A 14 -24.02 6.45 14.50
C LEU A 14 -23.94 7.93 14.16
N ASN A 15 -24.79 8.73 14.78
CA ASN A 15 -24.58 10.17 14.81
C ASN A 15 -23.21 10.48 15.46
N PHE A 16 -22.57 11.55 15.02
CA PHE A 16 -21.28 11.97 15.60
C PHE A 16 -21.39 12.12 17.11
N PRO A 17 -20.66 11.33 17.91
CA PRO A 17 -20.92 11.18 19.35
C PRO A 17 -20.34 12.31 20.19
N PHE A 18 -19.83 13.37 19.59
CA PHE A 18 -19.16 14.46 20.29
C PHE A 18 -19.95 15.76 20.23
N GLU A 19 -19.69 16.64 21.20
CA GLU A 19 -20.32 17.95 21.28
C GLU A 19 -19.96 18.83 20.06
N ALA A 20 -20.90 19.65 19.60
CA ALA A 20 -20.73 20.53 18.42
C ALA A 20 -19.48 21.46 18.50
N LYS A 21 -19.03 21.79 19.70
CA LYS A 21 -17.80 22.59 19.88
C LYS A 21 -16.55 21.86 19.40
N TYR A 22 -16.47 20.54 19.58
CA TYR A 22 -15.32 19.75 19.10
C TYR A 22 -15.35 19.63 17.59
N GLU A 23 -16.52 19.45 17.01
CA GLU A 23 -16.70 19.43 15.56
C GLU A 23 -16.21 20.73 14.91
N LYS A 24 -16.57 21.88 15.49
CA LYS A 24 -16.10 23.19 15.02
C LYS A 24 -14.57 23.31 15.08
N LEU A 25 -13.96 22.89 16.20
CA LEU A 25 -12.51 22.94 16.38
C LEU A 25 -11.78 22.00 15.41
N THR A 26 -12.31 20.81 15.20
CA THR A 26 -11.71 19.85 14.24
C THR A 26 -11.82 20.32 12.80
N GLN A 27 -12.93 20.96 12.41
CA GLN A 27 -13.05 21.58 11.11
C GLN A 27 -12.07 22.74 10.92
N GLN A 28 -11.83 23.57 11.95
CA GLN A 28 -10.80 24.60 11.90
C GLN A 28 -9.40 23.99 11.73
N PHE A 29 -9.09 22.93 12.48
CA PHE A 29 -7.84 22.22 12.35
C PHE A 29 -7.65 21.63 10.95
N ILE A 30 -8.68 20.99 10.38
CA ILE A 30 -8.63 20.42 9.02
C ILE A 30 -8.30 21.51 8.00
N ARG A 31 -8.92 22.69 8.10
CA ARG A 31 -8.60 23.82 7.21
C ARG A 31 -7.16 24.31 7.38
N LEU A 32 -6.65 24.37 8.61
CA LEU A 32 -5.25 24.74 8.86
C LEU A 32 -4.31 23.69 8.25
N PHE A 33 -4.67 22.43 8.37
CA PHE A 33 -3.89 21.33 7.80
C PHE A 33 -3.92 21.36 6.26
N GLU A 34 -5.09 21.56 5.63
CA GLU A 34 -5.20 21.74 4.17
C GLU A 34 -4.40 22.94 3.67
N ASN A 35 -4.44 24.07 4.39
CA ASN A 35 -3.63 25.24 4.06
C ASN A 35 -2.13 24.96 4.20
N HIS A 36 -1.74 24.20 5.21
CA HIS A 36 -0.35 23.78 5.39
C HIS A 36 0.12 22.86 4.26
N LEU A 37 -0.79 22.05 3.70
CA LEU A 37 -0.55 21.14 2.58
C LEU A 37 -0.63 21.82 1.21
N ASP A 38 -1.17 23.02 1.13
CA ASP A 38 -1.52 23.73 -0.12
C ASP A 38 -2.46 22.92 -1.05
N HIS A 39 -3.20 21.95 -0.46
CA HIS A 39 -4.23 21.18 -1.18
C HIS A 39 -5.29 20.60 -0.24
N SER A 40 -6.43 20.21 -0.80
CA SER A 40 -7.50 19.54 -0.07
C SER A 40 -7.20 18.06 0.14
N ILE A 41 -7.49 17.57 1.35
CA ILE A 41 -7.36 16.15 1.69
C ILE A 41 -8.65 15.35 1.40
N GLN A 42 -8.52 14.03 1.32
CA GLN A 42 -9.65 13.13 1.06
C GLN A 42 -10.68 13.17 2.20
N GLU A 43 -11.97 13.02 1.88
CA GLU A 43 -13.06 13.05 2.86
C GLU A 43 -12.94 11.93 3.92
N THR A 44 -12.41 10.77 3.53
CA THR A 44 -12.10 9.69 4.48
C THR A 44 -11.07 10.11 5.51
N LEU A 45 -10.04 10.85 5.10
CA LEU A 45 -9.03 11.38 6.02
C LEU A 45 -9.60 12.50 6.91
N LYS A 46 -10.42 13.41 6.35
CA LYS A 46 -11.13 14.43 7.15
C LYS A 46 -11.95 13.78 8.26
N THR A 47 -12.68 12.71 7.91
CA THR A 47 -13.47 11.95 8.87
C THR A 47 -12.58 11.32 9.96
N LYS A 48 -11.46 10.71 9.59
CA LYS A 48 -10.50 10.13 10.54
C LYS A 48 -9.92 11.19 11.47
N ILE A 49 -9.48 12.33 10.92
CA ILE A 49 -8.96 13.46 11.72
C ILE A 49 -10.03 13.97 12.67
N ASN A 50 -11.25 14.15 12.19
CA ASN A 50 -12.36 14.64 13.01
C ASN A 50 -12.59 13.73 14.24
N PHE A 51 -12.63 12.42 14.04
CA PHE A 51 -12.76 11.46 15.14
C PHE A 51 -11.59 11.48 16.11
N PHE A 52 -10.38 11.35 15.57
CA PHE A 52 -9.18 11.28 16.40
C PHE A 52 -8.98 12.55 17.23
N LEU A 53 -9.11 13.69 16.57
CA LEU A 53 -8.91 14.99 17.21
C LEU A 53 -10.01 15.29 18.24
N SER A 54 -11.28 15.00 17.92
CA SER A 54 -12.39 15.18 18.90
C SER A 54 -12.18 14.35 20.16
N ILE A 55 -11.71 13.10 20.03
CA ILE A 55 -11.37 12.25 21.18
C ILE A 55 -10.20 12.86 21.96
N SER A 56 -9.17 13.34 21.28
CA SER A 56 -8.00 13.97 21.92
C SER A 56 -8.38 15.25 22.66
N LEU A 57 -9.14 16.15 22.02
CA LEU A 57 -9.59 17.40 22.62
C LEU A 57 -10.53 17.16 23.81
N LYS A 58 -11.44 16.20 23.72
CA LYS A 58 -12.30 15.81 24.84
C LYS A 58 -11.48 15.31 26.03
N ARG A 59 -10.50 14.45 25.78
CA ARG A 59 -9.59 13.90 26.79
C ARG A 59 -8.78 15.01 27.45
N ILE A 60 -8.26 15.96 26.68
CA ILE A 60 -7.55 17.15 27.21
C ILE A 60 -8.46 17.97 28.10
N ASN A 61 -9.70 18.23 27.68
CA ASN A 61 -10.68 18.98 28.52
C ASN A 61 -11.02 18.26 29.81
N MET A 62 -10.98 16.94 29.85
CA MET A 62 -11.14 16.13 31.05
C MET A 62 -9.88 16.05 31.92
N LYS A 63 -8.83 16.82 31.59
CA LYS A 63 -7.52 16.83 32.26
C LYS A 63 -6.77 15.48 32.21
N ASN A 64 -7.13 14.61 31.29
CA ASN A 64 -6.48 13.32 31.04
C ASN A 64 -5.41 13.49 29.96
N TYR A 65 -4.29 14.10 30.32
CA TYR A 65 -3.18 14.37 29.40
C TYR A 65 -2.32 13.13 29.15
N LEU A 66 -1.66 13.12 27.99
CA LEU A 66 -0.56 12.20 27.75
C LEU A 66 0.62 12.59 28.65
N THR A 67 1.03 11.67 29.51
CA THR A 67 2.12 11.90 30.47
C THR A 67 3.45 11.38 29.95
N SER A 68 4.55 11.88 30.53
CA SER A 68 5.92 11.42 30.24
C SER A 68 6.11 9.90 30.44
N ASN A 69 5.32 9.26 31.32
CA ASN A 69 5.37 7.81 31.51
C ASN A 69 4.86 7.03 30.27
N ALA A 70 3.93 7.61 29.49
CA ALA A 70 3.60 7.08 28.17
C ALA A 70 4.76 7.28 27.15
N ARG A 71 5.67 8.21 27.42
CA ARG A 71 6.91 8.42 26.65
C ARG A 71 7.95 7.31 26.85
N ILE A 72 8.08 6.73 28.05
CA ILE A 72 9.10 5.71 28.35
C ILE A 72 8.97 4.48 27.43
N GLU A 73 7.75 4.13 27.06
CA GLU A 73 7.51 3.07 26.05
C GLU A 73 7.70 3.54 24.60
N ARG A 74 7.89 4.85 24.37
CA ARG A 74 8.05 5.49 23.05
C ARG A 74 9.50 5.94 22.80
N THR A 75 10.49 5.41 23.53
CA THR A 75 11.93 5.75 23.38
C THR A 75 12.50 5.46 21.98
N ARG A 76 11.73 4.78 21.13
CA ARG A 76 12.10 4.47 19.75
C ARG A 76 11.80 5.60 18.76
N TYR A 77 11.15 6.69 19.20
CA TYR A 77 10.67 7.77 18.35
C TYR A 77 11.15 9.11 18.86
N THR A 78 11.86 9.84 18.03
CA THR A 78 12.28 11.21 18.32
C THR A 78 11.63 12.14 17.31
N PHE A 79 10.68 12.97 17.77
CA PHE A 79 9.99 13.93 16.90
C PHE A 79 10.84 15.16 16.68
N ASN A 80 10.92 15.62 15.44
CA ASN A 80 11.48 16.90 15.08
C ASN A 80 10.47 18.02 15.42
N HIS A 81 10.69 18.67 16.57
CA HIS A 81 9.80 19.73 17.02
C HIS A 81 9.93 21.02 16.21
N GLU A 82 10.99 21.18 15.40
CA GLU A 82 11.16 22.32 14.51
C GLU A 82 10.46 22.11 13.15
N HIS A 83 10.00 20.88 12.88
CA HIS A 83 9.32 20.59 11.63
C HIS A 83 8.01 21.40 11.50
N PRO A 84 7.71 22.02 10.34
CA PRO A 84 6.53 22.88 10.15
C PRO A 84 5.21 22.21 10.52
N LEU A 85 5.04 20.91 10.23
CA LEU A 85 3.85 20.14 10.63
C LEU A 85 3.70 20.08 12.16
N PHE A 86 4.79 19.86 12.89
CA PHE A 86 4.75 19.84 14.36
C PHE A 86 4.39 21.21 14.90
N GLN A 87 5.01 22.27 14.39
CA GLN A 87 4.75 23.64 14.82
C GLN A 87 3.30 24.05 14.57
N MET A 88 2.73 23.71 13.43
CA MET A 88 1.32 23.98 13.11
C MET A 88 0.38 23.31 14.13
N VAL A 89 0.63 22.03 14.49
CA VAL A 89 -0.16 21.30 15.48
C VAL A 89 0.03 21.91 16.88
N TYR A 90 1.28 22.22 17.24
CA TYR A 90 1.61 22.81 18.54
C TYR A 90 0.92 24.17 18.73
N GLU A 91 1.02 25.08 17.77
CA GLU A 91 0.40 26.41 17.81
C GLU A 91 -1.13 26.32 17.89
N PHE A 92 -1.74 25.37 17.15
CA PHE A 92 -3.18 25.12 17.24
C PHE A 92 -3.58 24.73 18.67
N LEU A 93 -2.88 23.78 19.30
CA LEU A 93 -3.18 23.35 20.65
C LEU A 93 -2.88 24.43 21.71
N GLU A 94 -1.79 25.15 21.57
CA GLU A 94 -1.40 26.24 22.48
C GLU A 94 -2.44 27.37 22.48
N LYS A 95 -2.97 27.72 21.32
CA LYS A 95 -4.02 28.72 21.16
C LYS A 95 -5.31 28.31 21.86
N GLU A 96 -5.72 27.05 21.73
CA GLU A 96 -6.97 26.54 22.29
C GLU A 96 -6.85 26.17 23.75
N TYR A 97 -5.66 25.81 24.24
CA TYR A 97 -5.40 25.30 25.59
C TYR A 97 -4.26 26.04 26.31
N ARG A 98 -4.38 27.35 26.43
CA ARG A 98 -3.35 28.26 27.02
C ARG A 98 -2.86 27.87 28.42
N LEU A 99 -3.63 27.12 29.19
CA LEU A 99 -3.28 26.68 30.55
C LEU A 99 -2.63 25.29 30.59
N LEU A 100 -2.41 24.67 29.45
CA LEU A 100 -1.76 23.36 29.38
C LEU A 100 -0.26 23.52 29.73
N LYS A 101 0.26 22.61 30.53
CA LYS A 101 1.71 22.58 30.81
C LYS A 101 2.45 22.24 29.52
N ARG A 102 3.59 22.85 29.26
CA ARG A 102 4.41 22.67 28.06
C ARG A 102 4.70 21.21 27.73
N GLU A 103 5.01 20.37 28.73
CA GLU A 103 5.25 18.95 28.53
C GLU A 103 4.03 18.20 28.01
N ALA A 104 2.84 18.52 28.54
CA ALA A 104 1.60 17.93 28.06
C ALA A 104 1.28 18.41 26.64
N LEU A 105 1.48 19.68 26.35
CA LEU A 105 1.28 20.28 25.05
C LEU A 105 2.17 19.59 23.98
N ILE A 106 3.45 19.40 24.28
CA ILE A 106 4.37 18.66 23.41
C ILE A 106 3.89 17.23 23.17
N SER A 107 3.53 16.50 24.24
CA SER A 107 3.12 15.08 24.11
C SER A 107 1.81 14.91 23.33
N GLU A 108 0.88 15.84 23.46
CA GLU A 108 -0.37 15.86 22.68
C GLU A 108 -0.09 16.20 21.21
N SER A 109 0.80 17.17 20.95
CA SER A 109 1.23 17.52 19.59
C SER A 109 1.91 16.34 18.90
N GLU A 110 2.84 15.68 19.56
CA GLU A 110 3.49 14.45 19.04
C GLU A 110 2.46 13.38 18.69
N SER A 111 1.42 13.20 19.52
CA SER A 111 0.38 12.21 19.25
C SER A 111 -0.48 12.54 18.03
N ILE A 112 -0.79 13.83 17.82
CA ILE A 112 -1.55 14.27 16.65
C ILE A 112 -0.70 14.18 15.40
N VAL A 113 0.55 14.63 15.45
CA VAL A 113 1.50 14.49 14.33
C VAL A 113 1.68 13.01 13.96
N ALA A 114 1.87 12.13 14.95
CA ALA A 114 1.97 10.70 14.70
C ALA A 114 0.74 10.13 14.01
N PHE A 115 -0.46 10.60 14.36
CA PHE A 115 -1.69 10.19 13.71
C PHE A 115 -1.75 10.67 12.27
N LEU A 116 -1.45 11.95 12.00
CA LEU A 116 -1.45 12.51 10.66
C LEU A 116 -0.48 11.77 9.73
N VAL A 117 0.73 11.53 10.21
CA VAL A 117 1.76 10.79 9.46
C VAL A 117 1.35 9.32 9.25
N GLY A 118 0.88 8.66 10.29
CA GLY A 118 0.52 7.22 10.24
C GLY A 118 -0.74 6.92 9.44
N GLU A 119 -1.65 7.88 9.22
CA GLU A 119 -2.83 7.69 8.38
C GLU A 119 -2.56 7.93 6.89
N SER A 120 -1.31 8.22 6.52
CA SER A 120 -0.84 8.37 5.13
C SER A 120 -1.65 9.37 4.29
N GLY A 121 -2.29 10.33 4.96
CA GLY A 121 -3.01 11.39 4.29
C GLY A 121 -2.12 12.41 3.63
N VAL A 122 -0.88 12.36 4.01
CA VAL A 122 0.21 13.15 3.46
C VAL A 122 0.78 12.35 2.30
N ARG A 123 0.29 12.58 1.08
CA ARG A 123 0.90 12.00 -0.13
C ARG A 123 2.35 12.47 -0.22
N ARG A 124 3.26 11.55 -0.20
CA ARG A 124 4.70 11.77 -0.04
C ARG A 124 5.42 12.46 -1.18
N THR A 125 4.80 12.62 -2.33
CA THR A 125 5.35 13.43 -3.43
C THR A 125 5.46 14.91 -3.09
N GLU A 126 4.81 15.34 -1.98
CA GLU A 126 4.70 16.75 -1.59
C GLU A 126 5.20 17.03 -0.17
N TYR A 127 5.60 15.98 0.58
CA TYR A 127 6.05 16.08 1.98
C TYR A 127 7.41 15.44 2.24
N SER A 128 8.03 15.99 3.28
CA SER A 128 9.25 15.46 3.87
C SER A 128 9.12 13.96 4.18
N PRO A 129 10.18 13.16 3.96
CA PRO A 129 10.24 11.78 4.41
C PRO A 129 9.87 11.64 5.89
N LEU A 130 9.41 10.45 6.31
CA LEU A 130 9.09 10.20 7.72
C LEU A 130 10.23 10.63 8.66
N GLU A 131 11.46 10.37 8.27
CA GLU A 131 12.71 10.68 8.98
C GLU A 131 12.91 12.17 9.28
N ASP A 132 12.38 13.07 8.44
CA ASP A 132 12.43 14.50 8.70
C ASP A 132 11.47 14.92 9.83
N ILE A 133 10.38 14.17 10.02
CA ILE A 133 9.35 14.43 11.01
C ILE A 133 9.60 13.64 12.30
N VAL A 134 9.97 12.37 12.15
CA VAL A 134 10.17 11.42 13.25
C VAL A 134 11.31 10.48 12.93
N GLU A 135 12.37 10.51 13.74
CA GLU A 135 13.38 9.48 13.72
C GLU A 135 12.83 8.19 14.35
N VAL A 136 12.93 7.08 13.63
CA VAL A 136 12.38 5.78 14.00
C VAL A 136 13.49 4.74 14.08
N GLN A 137 13.65 4.10 15.24
CA GLN A 137 14.51 2.91 15.37
C GLN A 137 13.70 1.67 15.01
N ASP A 138 13.73 1.27 13.74
CA ASP A 138 12.99 0.15 13.18
C ASP A 138 13.93 -0.89 12.55
N ASN A 139 13.83 -2.13 13.01
CA ASN A 139 14.55 -3.29 12.45
C ASN A 139 13.68 -4.12 11.51
N LEU A 140 12.38 -3.87 11.45
CA LEU A 140 11.44 -4.67 10.70
C LEU A 140 11.41 -4.29 9.23
N THR A 141 11.49 -2.99 8.91
CA THR A 141 11.54 -2.52 7.52
C THR A 141 12.73 -3.11 6.77
N PRO A 142 13.98 -3.02 7.28
CA PRO A 142 15.12 -3.66 6.62
C PRO A 142 14.97 -5.18 6.48
N LEU A 143 14.40 -5.85 7.47
CA LEU A 143 14.16 -7.30 7.43
C LEU A 143 13.18 -7.65 6.31
N PHE A 144 12.05 -6.94 6.24
CA PHE A 144 11.05 -7.18 5.19
C PHE A 144 11.62 -6.97 3.80
N VAL A 145 12.30 -5.83 3.59
CA VAL A 145 12.89 -5.47 2.30
C VAL A 145 13.92 -6.51 1.87
N HIS A 146 14.79 -6.92 2.79
CA HIS A 146 15.80 -7.94 2.51
C HIS A 146 15.18 -9.28 2.09
N GLU A 147 14.17 -9.78 2.82
CA GLU A 147 13.50 -11.04 2.46
C GLU A 147 12.71 -10.91 1.14
N PHE A 148 12.09 -9.76 0.89
CA PHE A 148 11.38 -9.50 -0.36
C PHE A 148 12.34 -9.50 -1.55
N GLU A 149 13.46 -8.79 -1.45
CA GLU A 149 14.46 -8.74 -2.50
C GLU A 149 15.14 -10.08 -2.72
N ASP A 150 15.36 -10.86 -1.66
CA ASP A 150 15.95 -12.19 -1.74
C ASP A 150 15.04 -13.16 -2.50
N GLN A 151 13.71 -13.06 -2.29
CA GLN A 151 12.73 -13.90 -2.98
C GLN A 151 12.53 -13.46 -4.45
N PHE A 152 12.55 -12.14 -4.72
CA PHE A 152 12.28 -11.57 -6.04
C PHE A 152 13.53 -10.97 -6.70
N LYS A 153 14.70 -11.61 -6.51
CA LYS A 153 16.01 -11.18 -7.01
C LYS A 153 15.97 -10.71 -8.46
N ASN A 154 16.64 -9.58 -8.73
CA ASN A 154 16.80 -8.96 -10.05
C ASN A 154 15.54 -8.39 -10.72
N LYS A 155 14.41 -8.32 -10.02
CA LYS A 155 13.19 -7.72 -10.55
C LYS A 155 12.88 -6.35 -9.92
N VAL A 156 13.48 -6.01 -8.78
CA VAL A 156 13.19 -4.78 -8.02
C VAL A 156 14.03 -3.62 -8.57
N GLU A 157 13.36 -2.61 -9.10
CA GLU A 157 14.01 -1.37 -9.52
C GLU A 157 14.29 -0.47 -8.31
N LYS A 158 15.33 0.37 -8.41
CA LYS A 158 15.71 1.28 -7.30
C LYS A 158 14.55 2.17 -6.84
N ALA A 159 13.77 2.72 -7.75
CA ALA A 159 12.62 3.55 -7.38
C ALA A 159 11.55 2.79 -6.60
N GLN A 160 11.31 1.52 -6.94
CA GLN A 160 10.39 0.63 -6.21
C GLN A 160 10.94 0.25 -4.83
N HIS A 161 12.25 -0.02 -4.74
CA HIS A 161 12.94 -0.27 -3.48
C HIS A 161 12.79 0.92 -2.52
N ASP A 162 13.11 2.13 -2.99
CA ASP A 162 13.04 3.34 -2.16
C ASP A 162 11.59 3.61 -1.70
N LEU A 163 10.62 3.41 -2.60
CA LEU A 163 9.20 3.55 -2.27
C LEU A 163 8.74 2.49 -1.26
N LEU A 164 9.18 1.24 -1.42
CA LEU A 164 8.87 0.15 -0.49
C LEU A 164 9.37 0.46 0.93
N ILE A 165 10.61 0.92 1.06
CA ILE A 165 11.17 1.35 2.36
C ILE A 165 10.32 2.45 2.99
N GLN A 166 10.01 3.50 2.22
CA GLN A 166 9.23 4.63 2.72
C GLN A 166 7.85 4.20 3.22
N GLU A 167 7.12 3.41 2.43
CA GLU A 167 5.77 2.98 2.79
C GLU A 167 5.76 2.03 4.00
N LEU A 168 6.71 1.08 4.04
CA LEU A 168 6.87 0.18 5.18
C LEU A 168 7.23 0.93 6.45
N SER A 169 8.14 1.90 6.39
CA SER A 169 8.55 2.69 7.55
C SER A 169 7.36 3.38 8.21
N VAL A 170 6.45 3.94 7.42
CA VAL A 170 5.23 4.56 7.96
C VAL A 170 4.25 3.53 8.51
N LEU A 171 4.07 2.41 7.82
CA LEU A 171 3.21 1.33 8.30
C LEU A 171 3.72 0.79 9.64
N HIS A 172 5.01 0.51 9.75
CA HIS A 172 5.63 0.01 10.99
C HIS A 172 5.60 1.07 12.09
N PHE A 173 5.89 2.33 11.77
CA PHE A 173 5.73 3.45 12.69
C PHE A 173 4.31 3.50 13.27
N LYS A 174 3.30 3.46 12.42
CA LYS A 174 1.88 3.46 12.85
C LYS A 174 1.57 2.30 13.78
N LEU A 175 1.97 1.09 13.41
CA LEU A 175 1.73 -0.13 14.18
C LEU A 175 2.35 -0.04 15.58
N TYR A 176 3.63 0.32 15.66
CA TYR A 176 4.36 0.36 16.93
C TYR A 176 3.99 1.56 17.79
N TYR A 177 3.77 2.73 17.19
CA TYR A 177 3.42 3.92 17.94
C TYR A 177 2.06 3.79 18.62
N PHE A 178 1.06 3.26 17.91
CA PHE A 178 -0.31 3.15 18.44
C PHE A 178 -0.61 1.81 19.12
N LYS A 179 0.22 0.79 18.97
CA LYS A 179 0.16 -0.54 19.62
C LYS A 179 -1.13 -1.33 19.48
N LYS A 180 -2.18 -0.79 18.92
CA LYS A 180 -3.44 -1.48 18.65
C LYS A 180 -4.02 -0.97 17.34
N VAL A 181 -3.93 -1.79 16.34
CA VAL A 181 -4.65 -1.59 15.09
C VAL A 181 -5.66 -2.73 15.01
N GLN A 182 -6.94 -2.43 15.19
CA GLN A 182 -7.96 -3.45 14.98
C GLN A 182 -8.30 -3.52 13.50
N PRO A 183 -8.36 -4.73 12.93
CA PRO A 183 -8.81 -4.89 11.57
C PRO A 183 -10.29 -4.51 11.46
N VAL A 184 -10.57 -3.59 10.57
CA VAL A 184 -11.95 -3.21 10.21
C VAL A 184 -12.48 -4.12 9.10
N PHE A 185 -11.62 -4.97 8.51
CA PHE A 185 -11.86 -5.57 7.20
C PHE A 185 -12.03 -7.09 7.20
N GLY A 186 -12.01 -7.76 8.36
CA GLY A 186 -11.96 -9.23 8.42
C GLY A 186 -13.01 -9.98 7.58
N ASP A 187 -14.22 -9.44 7.47
CA ASP A 187 -15.33 -10.10 6.78
C ASP A 187 -15.67 -9.49 5.40
N LEU A 188 -14.95 -8.42 4.98
CA LEU A 188 -15.28 -7.68 3.76
C LEU A 188 -14.39 -8.03 2.56
N LEU A 189 -13.28 -8.73 2.78
CA LEU A 189 -12.33 -9.06 1.74
C LEU A 189 -12.45 -10.52 1.32
N ASN A 190 -12.61 -10.74 0.02
CA ASN A 190 -12.56 -12.08 -0.55
C ASN A 190 -11.11 -12.55 -0.61
N MET A 191 -10.70 -13.37 0.37
CA MET A 191 -9.33 -13.88 0.50
C MET A 191 -8.97 -14.80 -0.66
N GLU A 192 -9.91 -15.63 -1.13
CA GLU A 192 -9.73 -16.53 -2.27
C GLU A 192 -9.40 -15.74 -3.54
N PHE A 193 -10.13 -14.64 -3.79
CA PHE A 193 -9.82 -13.76 -4.91
C PHE A 193 -8.42 -13.13 -4.81
N LEU A 194 -8.01 -12.73 -3.61
CA LEU A 194 -6.68 -12.13 -3.40
C LEU A 194 -5.57 -13.17 -3.61
N GLU A 195 -5.75 -14.40 -3.14
CA GLU A 195 -4.82 -15.49 -3.32
C GLU A 195 -4.69 -15.89 -4.80
N GLU A 196 -5.82 -16.02 -5.52
CA GLU A 196 -5.81 -16.33 -6.95
C GLU A 196 -5.19 -15.23 -7.81
N THR A 197 -5.50 -13.95 -7.46
CA THR A 197 -5.07 -12.81 -8.28
C THR A 197 -3.61 -12.43 -8.03
N TYR A 198 -3.13 -12.57 -6.79
CA TYR A 198 -1.81 -12.10 -6.34
C TYR A 198 -1.01 -13.21 -5.65
N ALA A 199 -1.06 -14.42 -6.19
CA ALA A 199 -0.54 -15.65 -5.56
C ALA A 199 0.85 -15.50 -4.92
N ASP A 200 1.83 -14.97 -5.65
CA ASP A 200 3.20 -14.86 -5.16
C ASP A 200 3.36 -13.81 -4.06
N ALA A 201 2.70 -12.65 -4.21
CA ALA A 201 2.68 -11.61 -3.17
C ALA A 201 1.93 -12.09 -1.93
N PHE A 202 0.82 -12.81 -2.11
CA PHE A 202 0.03 -13.42 -1.04
C PHE A 202 0.88 -14.42 -0.25
N LYS A 203 1.51 -15.36 -0.96
CA LYS A 203 2.38 -16.37 -0.38
C LYS A 203 3.55 -15.74 0.38
N PHE A 204 4.22 -14.75 -0.21
CA PHE A 204 5.29 -14.01 0.47
C PHE A 204 4.82 -13.41 1.79
N CYS A 205 3.67 -12.73 1.81
CA CYS A 205 3.15 -12.10 3.03
C CYS A 205 2.84 -13.12 4.13
N VAL A 206 2.21 -14.26 3.78
CA VAL A 206 1.91 -15.34 4.73
C VAL A 206 3.20 -15.93 5.30
N GLU A 207 4.16 -16.26 4.44
CA GLU A 207 5.43 -16.84 4.85
C GLU A 207 6.28 -15.89 5.68
N PHE A 208 6.34 -14.60 5.30
CA PHE A 208 7.08 -13.59 6.04
C PHE A 208 6.55 -13.46 7.47
N ILE A 209 5.22 -13.29 7.64
CA ILE A 209 4.62 -13.15 8.97
C ILE A 209 4.81 -14.42 9.77
N GLY A 210 4.61 -15.60 9.16
CA GLY A 210 4.78 -16.91 9.83
C GLY A 210 6.21 -17.24 10.26
N ARG A 211 7.21 -16.64 9.60
CA ARG A 211 8.65 -16.81 9.95
C ARG A 211 9.15 -15.82 10.98
N LEU A 212 8.35 -14.78 11.33
CA LEU A 212 8.77 -13.82 12.33
C LEU A 212 9.06 -14.52 13.67
N PRO A 213 10.24 -14.28 14.27
CA PRO A 213 10.60 -14.90 15.54
C PRO A 213 9.61 -14.52 16.65
N ASP A 214 9.36 -15.45 17.60
CA ASP A 214 8.56 -15.16 18.80
C ASP A 214 9.35 -14.26 19.77
N LYS A 215 9.63 -13.05 19.32
CA LYS A 215 10.26 -12.00 20.11
C LYS A 215 9.23 -10.95 20.49
N LYS A 216 9.43 -10.34 21.66
CA LYS A 216 8.55 -9.27 22.16
C LYS A 216 8.34 -8.15 21.17
N GLU A 217 9.36 -7.84 20.35
CA GLU A 217 9.32 -6.80 19.33
C GLU A 217 8.35 -7.12 18.17
N TYR A 218 8.17 -8.40 17.80
CA TYR A 218 7.26 -8.81 16.71
C TYR A 218 5.87 -9.22 17.20
N LYS A 219 5.68 -9.34 18.53
CA LYS A 219 4.41 -9.77 19.11
C LYS A 219 3.21 -8.91 18.71
N LEU A 220 3.46 -7.63 18.40
CA LEU A 220 2.41 -6.73 17.94
C LEU A 220 1.91 -7.10 16.55
N LEU A 221 2.81 -7.53 15.65
CA LEU A 221 2.47 -7.95 14.30
C LEU A 221 1.69 -9.27 14.33
N THR A 222 2.20 -10.26 15.03
CA THR A 222 1.53 -11.57 15.16
C THR A 222 0.19 -11.47 15.87
N SER A 223 0.03 -10.53 16.81
CA SER A 223 -1.27 -10.27 17.47
C SER A 223 -2.27 -9.53 16.57
N ASN A 224 -1.84 -8.96 15.45
CA ASN A 224 -2.66 -8.25 14.47
C ASN A 224 -2.43 -8.81 13.05
N GLU A 225 -2.15 -10.10 12.97
CA GLU A 225 -1.73 -10.79 11.75
C GLU A 225 -2.59 -10.46 10.54
N ASN A 226 -3.91 -10.59 10.64
CA ASN A 226 -4.82 -10.31 9.55
C ASN A 226 -4.70 -8.86 9.03
N PHE A 227 -4.60 -7.90 9.94
CA PHE A 227 -4.44 -6.49 9.54
C PHE A 227 -3.09 -6.26 8.86
N VAL A 228 -2.02 -6.77 9.44
CA VAL A 228 -0.65 -6.62 8.92
C VAL A 228 -0.53 -7.28 7.55
N PHE A 229 -1.07 -8.49 7.41
CA PHE A 229 -1.11 -9.21 6.15
C PHE A 229 -1.75 -8.37 5.03
N HIS A 230 -2.95 -7.83 5.25
CA HIS A 230 -3.62 -7.02 4.24
C HIS A 230 -2.84 -5.74 3.90
N GLN A 231 -2.23 -5.08 4.90
CA GLN A 231 -1.44 -3.89 4.64
C GLN A 231 -0.19 -4.21 3.81
N TYR A 232 0.50 -5.29 4.10
CA TYR A 232 1.65 -5.75 3.33
C TYR A 232 1.25 -6.13 1.89
N LEU A 233 0.20 -6.93 1.75
CA LEU A 233 -0.28 -7.35 0.44
C LEU A 233 -0.66 -6.15 -0.43
N PHE A 234 -1.47 -5.22 0.10
CA PHE A 234 -1.89 -4.05 -0.65
C PHE A 234 -0.73 -3.12 -0.98
N LEU A 235 0.23 -2.98 -0.07
CA LEU A 235 1.44 -2.20 -0.31
C LEU A 235 2.27 -2.80 -1.45
N ILE A 236 2.53 -4.09 -1.40
CA ILE A 236 3.27 -4.81 -2.44
C ILE A 236 2.56 -4.66 -3.80
N VAL A 237 1.26 -4.93 -3.85
CA VAL A 237 0.49 -4.86 -5.10
C VAL A 237 0.40 -3.44 -5.66
N GLN A 238 0.43 -2.43 -4.80
CA GLN A 238 0.47 -1.02 -5.22
C GLN A 238 1.81 -0.63 -5.85
N ILE A 239 2.92 -1.09 -5.27
CA ILE A 239 4.27 -0.74 -5.73
C ILE A 239 4.69 -1.60 -6.92
N PHE A 240 4.34 -2.88 -6.88
CA PHE A 240 4.71 -3.86 -7.88
C PHE A 240 3.47 -4.27 -8.68
N PRO A 241 3.37 -3.89 -9.95
CA PRO A 241 2.24 -4.30 -10.79
C PRO A 241 2.18 -5.82 -10.90
N SER A 242 0.99 -6.38 -11.14
CA SER A 242 0.77 -7.84 -11.23
C SER A 242 1.78 -8.53 -12.17
N LYS A 243 2.20 -7.85 -13.23
CA LYS A 243 3.22 -8.35 -14.18
C LYS A 243 4.56 -8.67 -13.51
N PHE A 244 4.90 -8.01 -12.42
CA PHE A 244 6.14 -8.24 -11.68
C PHE A 244 6.24 -9.68 -11.14
N PHE A 245 5.11 -10.23 -10.71
CA PHE A 245 5.02 -11.57 -10.12
C PHE A 245 4.77 -12.67 -11.14
N MET A 246 4.46 -12.32 -12.40
CA MET A 246 4.08 -13.28 -13.42
C MET A 246 5.29 -13.72 -14.26
N GLU A 247 5.29 -14.99 -14.63
CA GLU A 247 6.20 -15.48 -15.66
C GLU A 247 5.93 -14.79 -17.00
N THR A 248 7.00 -14.43 -17.69
CA THR A 248 6.89 -13.76 -18.99
C THR A 248 6.40 -14.74 -20.05
N ILE A 249 5.36 -14.35 -20.79
CA ILE A 249 4.86 -15.06 -21.97
C ILE A 249 5.42 -14.35 -23.21
N TYR A 250 6.23 -15.05 -23.98
CA TYR A 250 6.83 -14.53 -25.21
C TYR A 250 5.92 -14.81 -26.41
N VAL A 251 5.40 -13.75 -27.02
CA VAL A 251 4.53 -13.83 -28.20
C VAL A 251 5.24 -13.25 -29.41
N CYS A 252 5.40 -14.05 -30.43
CA CYS A 252 5.90 -13.58 -31.71
C CYS A 252 4.72 -13.16 -32.60
N LEU A 253 4.77 -11.94 -33.14
CA LEU A 253 3.78 -11.40 -34.06
C LEU A 253 4.41 -11.21 -35.46
N ASP A 254 3.74 -11.76 -36.49
CA ASP A 254 4.13 -11.56 -37.87
C ASP A 254 2.90 -11.43 -38.78
N PHE A 255 2.59 -10.20 -39.19
CA PHE A 255 1.44 -9.91 -40.06
C PHE A 255 1.86 -9.31 -41.38
N SER A 256 1.22 -9.76 -42.46
CA SER A 256 1.51 -9.33 -43.83
C SER A 256 1.29 -7.85 -44.10
N LEU A 257 0.45 -7.16 -43.29
CA LEU A 257 0.23 -5.70 -43.39
C LEU A 257 1.40 -4.87 -42.84
N GLY A 258 2.44 -5.53 -42.30
CA GLY A 258 3.68 -4.90 -41.85
C GLY A 258 3.64 -4.27 -40.46
N ASN A 259 4.71 -3.58 -40.12
CA ASN A 259 5.01 -3.15 -38.75
C ASN A 259 3.94 -2.27 -38.09
N TYR A 260 3.32 -1.36 -38.82
CA TYR A 260 2.29 -0.48 -38.24
C TYR A 260 1.09 -1.27 -37.73
N TYR A 261 0.65 -2.28 -38.46
CA TYR A 261 -0.43 -3.13 -38.04
C TYR A 261 0.00 -4.03 -36.88
N THR A 262 1.17 -4.61 -36.94
CA THR A 262 1.76 -5.44 -35.89
C THR A 262 1.86 -4.65 -34.57
N ASN A 263 2.28 -3.39 -34.60
CA ASN A 263 2.36 -2.53 -33.42
C ASN A 263 0.99 -2.23 -32.78
N ILE A 264 -0.09 -2.14 -33.57
CA ILE A 264 -1.45 -2.00 -33.05
C ILE A 264 -1.85 -3.26 -32.27
N ILE A 265 -1.57 -4.44 -32.85
CA ILE A 265 -1.86 -5.71 -32.19
C ILE A 265 -1.01 -5.89 -30.92
N GLU A 266 0.26 -5.55 -30.98
CA GLU A 266 1.16 -5.56 -29.83
C GLU A 266 0.62 -4.69 -28.68
N THR A 267 0.21 -3.46 -28.98
CA THR A 267 -0.35 -2.53 -27.98
C THR A 267 -1.58 -3.13 -27.31
N ASN A 268 -2.47 -3.75 -28.11
CA ASN A 268 -3.66 -4.40 -27.60
C ASN A 268 -3.33 -5.63 -26.75
N LEU A 269 -2.37 -6.47 -27.15
CA LEU A 269 -1.94 -7.63 -26.36
C LEU A 269 -1.31 -7.18 -25.02
N LYS A 270 -0.47 -6.16 -25.03
CA LYS A 270 0.15 -5.61 -23.82
C LYS A 270 -0.84 -4.98 -22.85
N SER A 271 -2.05 -4.63 -23.32
CA SER A 271 -3.13 -4.13 -22.47
C SER A 271 -3.81 -5.21 -21.61
N PHE A 272 -3.55 -6.50 -21.85
CA PHE A 272 -4.00 -7.59 -20.99
C PHE A 272 -3.23 -7.58 -19.66
N ASN A 273 -3.75 -6.88 -18.66
CA ASN A 273 -3.08 -6.66 -17.38
C ASN A 273 -2.90 -7.94 -16.54
N PHE A 274 -3.56 -9.04 -16.90
CA PHE A 274 -3.48 -10.32 -16.21
C PHE A 274 -2.34 -11.23 -16.70
N PHE A 275 -1.54 -10.75 -17.66
CA PHE A 275 -0.41 -11.48 -18.22
C PHE A 275 0.79 -10.57 -18.36
N ASN A 276 1.98 -11.12 -18.14
CA ASN A 276 3.24 -10.47 -18.46
C ASN A 276 3.63 -10.89 -19.88
N ILE A 277 3.24 -10.11 -20.90
CA ILE A 277 3.46 -10.41 -22.30
C ILE A 277 4.62 -9.60 -22.83
N GLU A 278 5.61 -10.30 -23.38
CA GLU A 278 6.68 -9.71 -24.17
C GLU A 278 6.50 -10.10 -25.65
N VAL A 279 6.43 -9.08 -26.51
CA VAL A 279 6.18 -9.28 -27.94
C VAL A 279 7.48 -9.14 -28.71
N THR A 280 7.70 -10.07 -29.63
CA THR A 280 8.86 -10.07 -30.53
C THR A 280 8.41 -10.16 -32.00
N SER A 281 9.24 -9.68 -32.91
CA SER A 281 9.03 -9.77 -34.35
C SER A 281 9.70 -10.99 -34.99
N TYR A 282 10.35 -11.85 -34.20
CA TYR A 282 11.01 -13.07 -34.63
C TYR A 282 10.84 -14.18 -33.61
N VAL A 283 10.84 -15.41 -34.11
CA VAL A 283 10.76 -16.61 -33.25
C VAL A 283 12.15 -16.88 -32.65
N HIS A 284 12.19 -17.11 -31.33
CA HIS A 284 13.39 -17.52 -30.59
C HIS A 284 13.06 -18.67 -29.62
N GLU A 285 14.07 -19.22 -28.98
CA GLU A 285 13.94 -20.42 -28.12
C GLU A 285 12.92 -20.30 -27.00
N LYS A 286 12.69 -19.07 -26.50
CA LYS A 286 11.71 -18.80 -25.42
C LYS A 286 10.32 -18.45 -25.96
N THR A 287 10.10 -18.41 -27.28
CA THR A 287 8.79 -18.05 -27.84
C THR A 287 7.74 -19.07 -27.45
N ASP A 288 6.68 -18.65 -26.80
CA ASP A 288 5.58 -19.50 -26.32
C ASP A 288 4.40 -19.58 -27.30
N LEU A 289 4.15 -18.49 -28.04
CA LEU A 289 3.02 -18.38 -28.96
C LEU A 289 3.43 -17.60 -30.22
N PHE A 290 3.01 -18.08 -31.37
CA PHE A 290 3.15 -17.38 -32.63
C PHE A 290 1.78 -16.98 -33.17
N ILE A 291 1.62 -15.70 -33.57
CA ILE A 291 0.36 -15.18 -34.12
C ILE A 291 0.65 -14.50 -35.45
N SER A 292 -0.09 -14.89 -36.48
CA SER A 292 0.04 -14.34 -37.83
C SER A 292 -1.27 -14.42 -38.62
N ASP A 293 -1.31 -13.82 -39.77
CA ASP A 293 -2.42 -13.94 -40.75
C ASP A 293 -2.22 -15.09 -41.77
N TYR A 294 -1.06 -15.79 -41.71
CA TYR A 294 -0.73 -16.91 -42.54
C TYR A 294 -0.31 -18.17 -41.78
N ILE A 295 -0.52 -19.33 -42.39
CA ILE A 295 -0.05 -20.60 -41.86
C ILE A 295 1.41 -20.85 -42.30
N TYR A 296 2.32 -20.83 -41.33
CA TYR A 296 3.73 -21.14 -41.54
C TYR A 296 4.03 -22.60 -41.23
N LYS A 297 4.29 -23.42 -42.26
CA LYS A 297 4.52 -24.88 -42.12
C LYS A 297 5.77 -25.24 -41.31
N ASN A 298 6.73 -24.33 -41.22
CA ASN A 298 8.02 -24.58 -40.60
C ASN A 298 8.06 -24.20 -39.11
N ILE A 299 7.00 -23.58 -38.58
CA ILE A 299 6.90 -23.18 -37.19
C ILE A 299 6.25 -24.33 -36.42
N LYS A 300 6.99 -24.91 -35.45
CA LYS A 300 6.53 -26.02 -34.59
C LYS A 300 5.96 -25.56 -33.22
N LEU A 301 5.81 -24.26 -33.06
CA LEU A 301 5.25 -23.65 -31.84
C LEU A 301 3.72 -23.61 -31.89
N PRO A 302 3.05 -23.50 -30.73
CA PRO A 302 1.64 -23.12 -30.68
C PRO A 302 1.41 -21.89 -31.54
N SER A 303 0.50 -21.96 -32.48
CA SER A 303 0.29 -20.87 -33.44
C SER A 303 -1.19 -20.58 -33.62
N LEU A 304 -1.50 -19.29 -33.76
CA LEU A 304 -2.82 -18.80 -34.10
C LEU A 304 -2.80 -18.03 -35.41
N VAL A 305 -3.76 -18.35 -36.26
CA VAL A 305 -3.96 -17.62 -37.51
C VAL A 305 -5.17 -16.74 -37.38
N TRP A 306 -5.00 -15.43 -37.54
CA TRP A 306 -6.00 -14.43 -37.35
C TRP A 306 -6.55 -13.85 -38.63
N ASN A 307 -7.80 -13.45 -38.58
CA ASN A 307 -8.36 -12.59 -39.62
C ASN A 307 -7.81 -11.16 -39.49
N MET A 308 -7.83 -10.42 -40.55
CA MET A 308 -7.43 -9.02 -40.56
C MET A 308 -8.62 -8.13 -40.94
N PRO A 309 -9.14 -7.30 -40.02
CA PRO A 309 -8.78 -7.18 -38.59
C PRO A 309 -9.25 -8.39 -37.76
N PRO A 310 -8.64 -8.62 -36.56
CA PRO A 310 -9.02 -9.73 -35.71
C PRO A 310 -10.45 -9.58 -35.20
N THR A 311 -11.16 -10.70 -35.16
CA THR A 311 -12.52 -10.78 -34.63
C THR A 311 -12.54 -10.95 -33.11
N ALA A 312 -13.70 -10.77 -32.48
CA ALA A 312 -13.87 -11.07 -31.06
C ALA A 312 -13.50 -12.53 -30.72
N LYS A 313 -13.73 -13.46 -31.65
CA LYS A 313 -13.34 -14.88 -31.50
C LYS A 313 -11.82 -15.05 -31.51
N ASP A 314 -11.11 -14.32 -32.35
CA ASP A 314 -9.63 -14.36 -32.38
C ASP A 314 -9.04 -13.89 -31.05
N TRP A 315 -9.57 -12.83 -30.47
CA TRP A 315 -9.18 -12.34 -29.15
C TRP A 315 -9.51 -13.31 -28.03
N ALA A 316 -10.69 -13.96 -28.07
CA ALA A 316 -11.06 -14.99 -27.11
C ALA A 316 -10.10 -16.18 -27.15
N ASN A 317 -9.78 -16.66 -28.36
CA ASN A 317 -8.83 -17.75 -28.56
C ASN A 317 -7.45 -17.42 -27.98
N VAL A 318 -6.93 -16.19 -28.18
CA VAL A 318 -5.66 -15.77 -27.59
C VAL A 318 -5.75 -15.80 -26.06
N GLY A 319 -6.84 -15.28 -25.48
CA GLY A 319 -7.05 -15.33 -24.03
C GLY A 319 -6.93 -16.76 -23.48
N GLU A 320 -7.58 -17.72 -24.13
CA GLU A 320 -7.52 -19.14 -23.75
C GLU A 320 -6.09 -19.72 -23.86
N PHE A 321 -5.36 -19.37 -24.91
CA PHE A 321 -3.97 -19.80 -25.07
C PHE A 321 -3.06 -19.19 -24.00
N LEU A 322 -3.21 -17.90 -23.70
CA LEU A 322 -2.43 -17.22 -22.67
C LEU A 322 -2.66 -17.83 -21.28
N VAL A 323 -3.92 -18.16 -20.94
CA VAL A 323 -4.25 -18.85 -19.67
C VAL A 323 -3.57 -20.21 -19.61
N ARG A 324 -3.64 -21.00 -20.70
CA ARG A 324 -2.99 -22.30 -20.74
C ARG A 324 -1.48 -22.21 -20.58
N ILE A 325 -0.81 -21.29 -21.31
CA ILE A 325 0.64 -21.09 -21.20
C ILE A 325 1.03 -20.64 -19.79
N LYS A 326 0.26 -19.74 -19.18
CA LYS A 326 0.48 -19.30 -17.79
C LYS A 326 0.46 -20.49 -16.83
N ASN A 327 -0.54 -21.37 -16.93
CA ASN A 327 -0.68 -22.52 -16.06
C ASN A 327 0.46 -23.54 -16.28
N GLU A 328 0.83 -23.82 -17.54
CA GLU A 328 1.94 -24.72 -17.87
C GLU A 328 3.29 -24.20 -17.33
N LYS A 329 3.52 -22.87 -17.34
CA LYS A 329 4.73 -22.27 -16.75
C LYS A 329 4.72 -22.35 -15.23
N ALA A 330 3.60 -22.07 -14.59
CA ALA A 330 3.46 -22.18 -13.14
C ALA A 330 3.74 -23.63 -12.63
N GLU A 331 3.26 -24.66 -13.33
CA GLU A 331 3.52 -26.05 -12.98
C GLU A 331 5.00 -26.47 -13.13
N LYS A 332 5.75 -25.82 -14.04
CA LYS A 332 7.18 -26.11 -14.24
C LYS A 332 8.07 -25.49 -13.16
N VAL A 333 7.64 -24.44 -12.50
CA VAL A 333 8.36 -23.79 -11.39
C VAL A 333 8.24 -24.59 -10.07
N ILE A 334 7.16 -25.38 -9.93
CA ILE A 334 6.89 -26.19 -8.74
C ILE A 334 7.64 -27.53 -8.75
N LYS A 335 8.16 -27.96 -9.90
CA LYS A 335 8.97 -29.20 -10.06
C LYS A 335 10.46 -28.91 -10.00
#